data_53c59da6d29c773a91cdb01c429b06e5
#
_entry.id   53c59da6d29c773a91cdb01c429b06e5
#
_cell.length_a   1.000
_cell.length_b   1.000
_cell.length_c   1.000
_cell.angle_alpha   90.00
_cell.angle_beta   90.00
_cell.angle_gamma   90.00
#
_symmetry.space_group_name_H-M   'P 1'
#
loop_
_entity.id
_entity.type
_entity.pdbx_description
1 polymer ?
#
loop_
_entity_poly.entity_id
_entity_poly.type
_entity_poly.pdbx_seq_one_letter_code
_entity_poly.pdbx_strand_id
1 'polypeptide(L)'
;MSVPIDRERLVETASSMIDVHSFTGDEQKMGELMVSLYEGMGLAVQWQQVEENRANALGTLAGTGGGPTLMFNGHMDTSYSGREPWLKDVPGFQPKAFVEEGRLYGLGISNMKGALACYVEAVRALQDAGVRLRGDLLIAAVCGEIEKTQYGDAQGAQYRGYAAGSRYLVTHGGVADMCLLGEPTEGKVVLGHFGALWLRIRVHGNFIHTAFSEGKKDQNSILRMHEVLAAVQEWIPTWEGDPSNAYRGAQAIVNVGAIEGGFGWRVSRTPHHSDLFLDVRVPPTKAMGVARREVLDFVRSLAQRFPDYGVEGEVYVTAPGAEIDEGHELVRAVDEAHEQVFGSKPERDVTRWFSDASALSRYGIPTLNYGTSTGLMDVERGENLEIDGLVRTAQTYALVAQRICG
;
A
#
# COMPACT_ATOMS: atom_id res chain seq x y z
N MET A 1 -5.39 22.56 -23.78
CA MET A 1 -5.13 23.84 -23.09
C MET A 1 -4.12 23.59 -21.98
N SER A 2 -3.30 24.55 -21.62
CA SER A 2 -2.44 24.45 -20.43
C SER A 2 -3.33 24.59 -19.20
N VAL A 3 -3.20 23.68 -18.23
CA VAL A 3 -3.87 23.76 -16.92
C VAL A 3 -2.78 24.13 -15.90
N PRO A 4 -2.63 25.41 -15.55
CA PRO A 4 -1.59 25.84 -14.62
C PRO A 4 -1.91 25.36 -13.20
N ILE A 5 -0.89 24.88 -12.49
CA ILE A 5 -0.99 24.46 -11.10
C ILE A 5 -0.54 25.60 -10.19
N ASP A 6 -1.32 25.92 -9.18
CA ASP A 6 -0.95 26.84 -8.12
C ASP A 6 -0.02 26.14 -7.11
N ARG A 7 1.28 26.46 -7.22
CA ARG A 7 2.33 25.85 -6.41
C ARG A 7 2.15 26.11 -4.89
N GLU A 8 1.77 27.32 -4.52
CA GLU A 8 1.64 27.71 -3.12
C GLU A 8 0.44 26.98 -2.49
N ARG A 9 -0.70 27.01 -3.16
CA ARG A 9 -1.92 26.33 -2.75
C ARG A 9 -1.73 24.79 -2.65
N LEU A 10 -0.96 24.19 -3.58
CA LEU A 10 -0.61 22.77 -3.51
C LEU A 10 0.21 22.45 -2.25
N VAL A 11 1.24 23.25 -1.97
CA VAL A 11 2.09 23.07 -0.78
C VAL A 11 1.30 23.29 0.51
N GLU A 12 0.44 24.30 0.59
CA GLU A 12 -0.44 24.51 1.72
C GLU A 12 -1.40 23.35 1.95
N THR A 13 -2.01 22.84 0.89
CA THR A 13 -2.90 21.68 0.94
C THR A 13 -2.16 20.43 1.43
N ALA A 14 -0.99 20.13 0.86
CA ALA A 14 -0.17 19.00 1.27
C ALA A 14 0.29 19.14 2.74
N SER A 15 0.71 20.34 3.16
CA SER A 15 1.11 20.62 4.53
C SER A 15 -0.05 20.39 5.52
N SER A 16 -1.25 20.86 5.20
CA SER A 16 -2.44 20.62 6.03
C SER A 16 -2.75 19.14 6.21
N MET A 17 -2.52 18.31 5.16
CA MET A 17 -2.70 16.86 5.24
C MET A 17 -1.62 16.18 6.10
N ILE A 18 -0.36 16.64 6.00
CA ILE A 18 0.74 16.14 6.84
C ILE A 18 0.46 16.41 8.32
N ASP A 19 0.00 17.63 8.65
CA ASP A 19 -0.24 18.07 10.03
C ASP A 19 -1.40 17.32 10.71
N VAL A 20 -2.21 16.58 9.95
CA VAL A 20 -3.21 15.66 10.49
C VAL A 20 -2.61 14.29 10.68
N HIS A 21 -2.58 13.82 11.93
CA HIS A 21 -2.20 12.46 12.26
C HIS A 21 -3.25 11.45 11.75
N SER A 22 -2.82 10.46 10.97
CA SER A 22 -3.70 9.49 10.31
C SER A 22 -3.02 8.14 10.11
N PHE A 23 -2.46 7.54 11.18
CA PHE A 23 -1.96 6.16 11.06
C PHE A 23 -3.11 5.18 10.85
N THR A 24 -2.82 4.01 10.29
CA THR A 24 -3.82 2.95 10.07
C THR A 24 -4.65 2.71 11.33
N GLY A 25 -5.97 2.87 11.24
CA GLY A 25 -6.90 2.70 12.35
C GLY A 25 -7.39 4.00 13.00
N ASP A 26 -6.86 5.17 12.60
CA ASP A 26 -7.22 6.49 13.14
C ASP A 26 -7.25 7.56 12.01
N GLU A 27 -7.95 7.24 10.92
CA GLU A 27 -7.96 8.09 9.72
C GLU A 27 -9.13 9.10 9.69
N GLN A 28 -10.04 9.07 10.65
CA GLN A 28 -11.26 9.89 10.62
C GLN A 28 -10.98 11.38 10.44
N LYS A 29 -10.02 11.93 11.20
CA LYS A 29 -9.68 13.37 11.10
C LYS A 29 -9.14 13.77 9.73
N MET A 30 -8.41 12.87 9.08
CA MET A 30 -7.94 13.10 7.73
C MET A 30 -9.12 13.06 6.75
N GLY A 31 -10.06 12.12 6.92
CA GLY A 31 -11.30 12.11 6.16
C GLY A 31 -12.12 13.38 6.32
N GLU A 32 -12.25 13.93 7.55
CA GLU A 32 -12.93 15.20 7.83
C GLU A 32 -12.23 16.37 7.12
N LEU A 33 -10.89 16.41 7.09
CA LEU A 33 -10.14 17.40 6.32
C LEU A 33 -10.45 17.27 4.81
N MET A 34 -10.45 16.04 4.27
CA MET A 34 -10.76 15.82 2.85
C MET A 34 -12.19 16.28 2.51
N VAL A 35 -13.17 15.98 3.36
CA VAL A 35 -14.55 16.50 3.20
C VAL A 35 -14.55 18.03 3.13
N SER A 36 -13.89 18.70 4.07
CA SER A 36 -13.81 20.18 4.08
C SER A 36 -13.18 20.74 2.80
N LEU A 37 -12.12 20.09 2.29
CA LEU A 37 -11.49 20.48 1.02
C LEU A 37 -12.45 20.31 -0.16
N TYR A 38 -13.18 19.19 -0.22
CA TYR A 38 -14.14 18.91 -1.29
C TYR A 38 -15.34 19.87 -1.27
N GLU A 39 -15.89 20.15 -0.09
CA GLU A 39 -16.96 21.15 0.07
C GLU A 39 -16.49 22.54 -0.37
N GLY A 40 -15.26 22.94 0.01
CA GLY A 40 -14.66 24.20 -0.40
C GLY A 40 -14.47 24.33 -1.92
N MET A 41 -14.40 23.22 -2.64
CA MET A 41 -14.34 23.15 -4.11
C MET A 41 -15.73 23.03 -4.76
N GLY A 42 -16.82 22.93 -3.99
CA GLY A 42 -18.17 22.73 -4.51
C GLY A 42 -18.41 21.35 -5.09
N LEU A 43 -17.66 20.32 -4.68
CA LEU A 43 -17.88 18.94 -5.06
C LEU A 43 -19.08 18.34 -4.35
N ALA A 44 -19.74 17.36 -4.97
CA ALA A 44 -20.72 16.54 -4.28
C ALA A 44 -19.97 15.57 -3.32
N VAL A 45 -20.22 15.70 -2.02
CA VAL A 45 -19.48 14.96 -1.00
C VAL A 45 -20.27 13.76 -0.51
N GLN A 46 -19.58 12.63 -0.33
CA GLN A 46 -20.11 11.44 0.33
C GLN A 46 -19.14 10.99 1.43
N TRP A 47 -19.68 10.78 2.62
CA TRP A 47 -18.96 10.17 3.74
C TRP A 47 -19.30 8.70 3.86
N GLN A 48 -18.28 7.84 3.98
CA GLN A 48 -18.46 6.40 4.20
C GLN A 48 -17.78 6.00 5.51
N GLN A 49 -18.56 5.85 6.58
CA GLN A 49 -18.04 5.34 7.85
C GLN A 49 -17.69 3.87 7.71
N VAL A 50 -16.42 3.52 7.74
CA VAL A 50 -15.92 2.14 7.56
C VAL A 50 -15.91 1.41 8.90
N GLU A 51 -15.37 2.07 9.94
CA GLU A 51 -15.29 1.58 11.33
C GLU A 51 -15.29 2.78 12.29
N GLU A 52 -15.30 2.52 13.58
CA GLU A 52 -15.06 3.56 14.57
C GLU A 52 -13.69 4.24 14.31
N ASN A 53 -13.66 5.56 14.26
CA ASN A 53 -12.48 6.39 13.94
C ASN A 53 -11.89 6.21 12.53
N ARG A 54 -12.62 5.58 11.61
CA ARG A 54 -12.16 5.33 10.23
C ARG A 54 -13.27 5.57 9.22
N ALA A 55 -12.98 6.35 8.21
CA ALA A 55 -13.92 6.60 7.13
C ALA A 55 -13.22 6.82 5.80
N ASN A 56 -13.95 6.64 4.69
CA ASN A 56 -13.58 7.16 3.39
C ASN A 56 -14.27 8.51 3.17
N ALA A 57 -13.59 9.42 2.48
CA ALA A 57 -14.15 10.69 2.03
C ALA A 57 -14.15 10.73 0.50
N LEU A 58 -15.31 10.93 -0.10
CA LEU A 58 -15.49 10.98 -1.54
C LEU A 58 -15.93 12.37 -1.96
N GLY A 59 -15.34 12.90 -3.03
CA GLY A 59 -15.73 14.17 -3.65
C GLY A 59 -15.90 14.00 -5.15
N THR A 60 -17.08 14.32 -5.70
CA THR A 60 -17.37 14.20 -7.12
C THR A 60 -17.50 15.56 -7.76
N LEU A 61 -16.65 15.84 -8.76
CA LEU A 61 -16.86 16.91 -9.72
C LEU A 61 -17.77 16.37 -10.84
N ALA A 62 -19.01 16.81 -10.86
CA ALA A 62 -19.98 16.38 -11.85
C ALA A 62 -19.61 16.89 -13.25
N GLY A 63 -19.63 16.00 -14.22
CA GLY A 63 -19.52 16.33 -15.63
C GLY A 63 -20.85 16.85 -16.22
N THR A 64 -20.81 17.22 -17.50
CA THR A 64 -22.02 17.65 -18.23
C THR A 64 -22.84 16.49 -18.79
N GLY A 65 -22.34 15.26 -18.61
CA GLY A 65 -22.95 14.00 -19.02
C GLY A 65 -22.39 13.43 -20.32
N GLY A 66 -22.45 12.11 -20.44
CA GLY A 66 -22.09 11.36 -21.64
C GLY A 66 -20.59 11.06 -21.80
N GLY A 67 -19.77 11.29 -20.79
CA GLY A 67 -18.39 10.85 -20.69
C GLY A 67 -18.22 9.77 -19.63
N PRO A 68 -17.06 9.06 -19.60
CA PRO A 68 -16.74 8.07 -18.56
C PRO A 68 -16.43 8.76 -17.22
N THR A 69 -16.64 8.04 -16.14
CA THR A 69 -16.21 8.45 -14.79
C THR A 69 -14.77 8.01 -14.56
N LEU A 70 -13.88 8.95 -14.24
CA LEU A 70 -12.54 8.68 -13.78
C LEU A 70 -12.48 8.78 -12.25
N MET A 71 -11.92 7.78 -11.60
CA MET A 71 -11.60 7.84 -10.17
C MET A 71 -10.13 8.21 -9.96
N PHE A 72 -9.88 9.15 -9.07
CA PHE A 72 -8.61 9.35 -8.40
C PHE A 72 -8.71 8.71 -7.02
N ASN A 73 -8.03 7.60 -6.80
CA ASN A 73 -8.01 6.89 -5.52
C ASN A 73 -6.68 7.09 -4.80
N GLY A 74 -6.75 7.21 -3.49
CA GLY A 74 -5.55 7.27 -2.65
C GLY A 74 -5.86 7.07 -1.18
N HIS A 75 -4.92 6.44 -0.46
CA HIS A 75 -5.10 6.17 0.95
C HIS A 75 -4.66 7.33 1.83
N MET A 76 -5.34 7.47 2.96
CA MET A 76 -5.10 8.50 3.96
C MET A 76 -4.17 8.04 5.08
N ASP A 77 -4.06 6.73 5.27
CA ASP A 77 -3.29 6.17 6.38
C ASP A 77 -1.79 6.17 6.10
N THR A 78 -1.02 6.22 7.20
CA THR A 78 0.44 6.18 7.17
C THR A 78 0.96 4.86 7.75
N SER A 79 2.09 4.39 7.24
CA SER A 79 2.75 3.15 7.70
C SER A 79 3.16 3.23 9.16
N TYR A 80 3.58 4.42 9.59
CA TYR A 80 4.08 4.71 10.93
C TYR A 80 3.22 5.74 11.63
N SER A 81 3.33 5.77 12.96
CA SER A 81 2.66 6.77 13.81
C SER A 81 3.54 7.98 14.13
N GLY A 82 4.86 7.89 13.85
CA GLY A 82 5.86 8.85 14.30
C GLY A 82 6.26 8.72 15.78
N ARG A 83 5.64 7.80 16.51
CA ARG A 83 5.89 7.57 17.96
C ARG A 83 6.84 6.39 18.21
N GLU A 84 7.21 5.66 17.18
CA GLU A 84 8.14 4.54 17.25
C GLU A 84 9.49 5.03 17.77
N PRO A 85 10.15 4.30 18.70
CA PRO A 85 11.38 4.75 19.35
C PRO A 85 12.51 5.18 18.41
N TRP A 86 12.55 4.58 17.20
CA TRP A 86 13.56 4.85 16.18
C TRP A 86 13.17 5.97 15.20
N LEU A 87 11.91 6.48 15.24
CA LEU A 87 11.40 7.53 14.36
C LEU A 87 11.09 8.85 15.07
N LYS A 88 10.95 8.84 16.38
CA LYS A 88 10.48 9.98 17.18
C LYS A 88 11.33 11.27 17.03
N ASP A 89 12.62 11.11 16.70
CA ASP A 89 13.55 12.22 16.55
C ASP A 89 13.85 12.54 15.07
N VAL A 90 13.18 11.87 14.12
CA VAL A 90 13.34 12.10 12.68
C VAL A 90 12.24 13.04 12.18
N PRO A 91 12.54 14.30 11.78
CA PRO A 91 11.53 15.31 11.51
C PRO A 91 10.52 14.91 10.43
N GLY A 92 10.95 14.31 9.32
CA GLY A 92 10.07 13.88 8.23
C GLY A 92 9.21 12.65 8.53
N PHE A 93 9.39 12.01 9.71
CA PHE A 93 8.47 10.98 10.23
C PHE A 93 7.53 11.54 11.31
N GLN A 94 7.43 12.87 11.43
CA GLN A 94 6.48 13.50 12.34
C GLN A 94 5.29 14.06 11.56
N PRO A 95 4.08 14.09 12.14
CA PRO A 95 2.91 14.73 11.56
C PRO A 95 3.01 16.26 11.72
N LYS A 96 4.04 16.82 11.12
CA LYS A 96 4.34 18.24 11.10
C LYS A 96 5.09 18.59 9.82
N ALA A 97 4.43 19.36 8.97
CA ALA A 97 4.99 19.78 7.69
C ALA A 97 6.08 20.84 7.87
N PHE A 98 7.12 20.75 7.07
CA PHE A 98 8.08 21.85 6.88
C PHE A 98 8.68 21.80 5.47
N VAL A 99 9.11 22.95 4.99
CA VAL A 99 9.76 23.09 3.69
C VAL A 99 11.23 23.44 3.90
N GLU A 100 12.12 22.71 3.24
CA GLU A 100 13.54 22.98 3.22
C GLU A 100 14.12 22.64 1.85
N GLU A 101 14.96 23.51 1.29
CA GLU A 101 15.67 23.31 0.00
C GLU A 101 14.75 22.86 -1.16
N GLY A 102 13.54 23.42 -1.25
CA GLY A 102 12.58 23.09 -2.31
C GLY A 102 11.88 21.74 -2.14
N ARG A 103 12.01 21.12 -0.98
CA ARG A 103 11.36 19.86 -0.61
C ARG A 103 10.36 20.10 0.53
N LEU A 104 9.25 19.37 0.48
CA LEU A 104 8.23 19.31 1.55
C LEU A 104 8.44 18.02 2.33
N TYR A 105 8.59 18.14 3.63
CA TYR A 105 8.84 17.05 4.58
C TYR A 105 7.63 16.82 5.47
N GLY A 106 7.44 15.58 5.90
CA GLY A 106 6.51 15.18 6.93
C GLY A 106 5.89 13.81 6.69
N LEU A 107 5.36 13.23 7.74
CA LEU A 107 4.84 11.86 7.75
C LEU A 107 3.70 11.65 6.74
N GLY A 108 3.87 10.68 5.87
CA GLY A 108 2.90 10.30 4.85
C GLY A 108 2.97 11.13 3.57
N ILE A 109 3.89 12.11 3.45
CA ILE A 109 3.97 12.95 2.23
C ILE A 109 4.32 12.11 0.99
N SER A 110 5.20 11.14 1.11
CA SER A 110 5.59 10.25 0.02
C SER A 110 4.55 9.16 -0.24
N ASN A 111 3.93 8.62 0.83
CA ASN A 111 2.97 7.52 0.73
C ASN A 111 1.73 7.77 1.61
N MET A 112 0.57 8.36 1.11
CA MET A 112 0.53 8.96 -0.23
C MET A 112 -0.20 10.32 -0.19
N LYS A 113 -0.07 11.07 0.96
CA LYS A 113 -0.73 12.38 1.14
C LYS A 113 -0.34 13.39 0.04
N GLY A 114 0.89 13.28 -0.50
CA GLY A 114 1.34 14.10 -1.62
C GLY A 114 0.47 13.91 -2.87
N ALA A 115 0.11 12.67 -3.20
CA ALA A 115 -0.78 12.38 -4.31
C ALA A 115 -2.22 12.86 -4.05
N LEU A 116 -2.74 12.71 -2.81
CA LEU A 116 -4.04 13.27 -2.44
C LEU A 116 -4.09 14.79 -2.61
N ALA A 117 -3.02 15.50 -2.22
CA ALA A 117 -2.91 16.95 -2.45
C ALA A 117 -2.85 17.29 -3.94
N CYS A 118 -2.15 16.48 -4.75
CA CYS A 118 -2.13 16.63 -6.20
C CYS A 118 -3.51 16.43 -6.85
N TYR A 119 -4.35 15.51 -6.33
CA TYR A 119 -5.73 15.35 -6.81
C TYR A 119 -6.58 16.59 -6.54
N VAL A 120 -6.51 17.11 -5.31
CA VAL A 120 -7.24 18.33 -4.92
C VAL A 120 -6.82 19.50 -5.81
N GLU A 121 -5.51 19.68 -6.01
CA GLU A 121 -5.01 20.78 -6.82
C GLU A 121 -5.31 20.59 -8.31
N ALA A 122 -5.30 19.36 -8.84
CA ALA A 122 -5.67 19.08 -10.23
C ALA A 122 -7.13 19.50 -10.52
N VAL A 123 -8.05 19.19 -9.60
CA VAL A 123 -9.45 19.60 -9.73
C VAL A 123 -9.60 21.12 -9.67
N ARG A 124 -8.94 21.78 -8.71
CA ARG A 124 -8.96 23.25 -8.60
C ARG A 124 -8.42 23.91 -9.86
N ALA A 125 -7.31 23.40 -10.40
CA ALA A 125 -6.71 23.93 -11.61
C ALA A 125 -7.64 23.77 -12.85
N LEU A 126 -8.38 22.66 -12.96
CA LEU A 126 -9.41 22.49 -13.99
C LEU A 126 -10.54 23.50 -13.83
N GLN A 127 -11.00 23.73 -12.60
CA GLN A 127 -12.05 24.73 -12.31
C GLN A 127 -11.58 26.15 -12.62
N ASP A 128 -10.37 26.53 -12.19
CA ASP A 128 -9.76 27.84 -12.44
C ASP A 128 -9.57 28.11 -13.94
N ALA A 129 -9.23 27.07 -14.70
CA ALA A 129 -9.12 27.13 -16.16
C ALA A 129 -10.48 27.11 -16.90
N GLY A 130 -11.59 26.99 -16.17
CA GLY A 130 -12.93 26.92 -16.76
C GLY A 130 -13.18 25.65 -17.58
N VAL A 131 -12.41 24.59 -17.35
CA VAL A 131 -12.57 23.31 -18.06
C VAL A 131 -13.86 22.64 -17.63
N ARG A 132 -14.69 22.28 -18.59
CA ARG A 132 -15.91 21.49 -18.36
C ARG A 132 -15.69 20.07 -18.85
N LEU A 133 -15.76 19.12 -17.94
CA LEU A 133 -15.67 17.70 -18.25
C LEU A 133 -17.05 17.19 -18.71
N ARG A 134 -17.07 16.17 -19.56
CA ARG A 134 -18.28 15.43 -19.93
C ARG A 134 -18.57 14.31 -18.94
N GLY A 135 -17.54 13.57 -18.56
CA GLY A 135 -17.60 12.54 -17.53
C GLY A 135 -17.38 13.10 -16.14
N ASP A 136 -17.74 12.33 -15.12
CA ASP A 136 -17.52 12.69 -13.73
C ASP A 136 -16.07 12.43 -13.32
N LEU A 137 -15.55 13.26 -12.41
CA LEU A 137 -14.28 13.01 -11.76
C LEU A 137 -14.52 12.78 -10.26
N LEU A 138 -14.27 11.55 -9.81
CA LEU A 138 -14.41 11.11 -8.43
C LEU A 138 -13.06 11.10 -7.74
N ILE A 139 -12.89 11.86 -6.65
CA ILE A 139 -11.74 11.73 -5.76
C ILE A 139 -12.17 10.86 -4.57
N ALA A 140 -11.51 9.73 -4.37
CA ALA A 140 -11.75 8.80 -3.27
C ALA A 140 -10.53 8.74 -2.35
N ALA A 141 -10.60 9.45 -1.22
CA ALA A 141 -9.63 9.33 -0.14
C ALA A 141 -10.10 8.19 0.78
N VAL A 142 -9.33 7.11 0.85
CA VAL A 142 -9.70 5.87 1.52
C VAL A 142 -8.84 5.59 2.74
N CYS A 143 -9.36 4.81 3.70
CA CYS A 143 -8.63 4.38 4.89
C CYS A 143 -8.06 2.97 4.71
N GLY A 144 -6.99 2.64 5.45
CA GLY A 144 -6.53 1.27 5.67
C GLY A 144 -6.01 0.53 4.44
N GLU A 145 -5.15 1.16 3.66
CA GLU A 145 -4.42 0.51 2.58
C GLU A 145 -3.24 -0.30 3.12
N ILE A 146 -2.50 0.25 4.07
CA ILE A 146 -1.22 -0.28 4.56
C ILE A 146 -1.27 -1.78 4.88
N GLU A 147 -0.22 -2.50 4.50
CA GLU A 147 -0.08 -3.95 4.67
C GLU A 147 0.03 -4.34 6.15
N LYS A 148 -1.12 -4.39 6.83
CA LYS A 148 -1.27 -4.81 8.23
C LYS A 148 -2.44 -5.78 8.36
N THR A 149 -2.34 -6.73 9.31
CA THR A 149 -3.43 -7.66 9.60
C THR A 149 -3.52 -7.98 11.09
N GLN A 150 -4.72 -8.28 11.55
CA GLN A 150 -4.96 -8.78 12.89
C GLN A 150 -4.43 -10.22 12.99
N TYR A 151 -3.56 -10.46 13.98
CA TYR A 151 -3.03 -11.78 14.23
C TYR A 151 -2.65 -11.94 15.72
N GLY A 152 -2.95 -13.08 16.33
CA GLY A 152 -2.64 -13.33 17.74
C GLY A 152 -3.19 -12.23 18.66
N ASP A 153 -2.32 -11.61 19.46
CA ASP A 153 -2.67 -10.52 20.39
C ASP A 153 -2.77 -9.15 19.68
N ALA A 154 -2.32 -9.04 18.43
CA ALA A 154 -2.43 -7.82 17.62
C ALA A 154 -3.85 -7.68 17.05
N GLN A 155 -4.76 -7.11 17.85
CA GLN A 155 -6.19 -6.92 17.53
C GLN A 155 -6.55 -5.43 17.53
N GLY A 156 -7.54 -5.06 16.71
CA GLY A 156 -8.03 -3.69 16.63
C GLY A 156 -7.88 -3.07 15.24
N ALA A 157 -8.44 -1.87 15.07
CA ALA A 157 -8.51 -1.16 13.80
C ALA A 157 -7.11 -0.86 13.21
N GLN A 158 -6.13 -0.59 14.07
CA GLN A 158 -4.74 -0.30 13.67
C GLN A 158 -4.04 -1.47 12.95
N TYR A 159 -4.60 -2.66 12.99
CA TYR A 159 -4.09 -3.84 12.28
C TYR A 159 -4.98 -4.26 11.10
N ARG A 160 -6.04 -3.52 10.77
CA ARG A 160 -6.92 -3.80 9.64
C ARG A 160 -6.59 -2.92 8.44
N GLY A 161 -5.65 -3.39 7.64
CA GLY A 161 -5.21 -2.76 6.40
C GLY A 161 -5.62 -3.56 5.15
N TYR A 162 -4.72 -3.69 4.19
CA TYR A 162 -4.92 -4.42 2.94
C TYR A 162 -6.15 -3.97 2.16
N ALA A 163 -6.21 -2.67 1.82
CA ALA A 163 -7.29 -2.07 1.06
C ALA A 163 -8.67 -2.12 1.77
N ALA A 164 -8.70 -2.01 3.11
CA ALA A 164 -9.95 -2.07 3.86
C ALA A 164 -10.95 -1.00 3.39
N GLY A 165 -10.50 0.24 3.19
CA GLY A 165 -11.29 1.34 2.70
C GLY A 165 -11.74 1.17 1.26
N SER A 166 -10.84 0.78 0.35
CA SER A 166 -11.19 0.56 -1.06
C SER A 166 -12.15 -0.61 -1.26
N ARG A 167 -12.05 -1.68 -0.46
CA ARG A 167 -13.06 -2.75 -0.46
C ARG A 167 -14.43 -2.24 -0.01
N TYR A 168 -14.47 -1.39 1.02
CA TYR A 168 -15.70 -0.75 1.47
C TYR A 168 -16.25 0.22 0.42
N LEU A 169 -15.39 1.04 -0.17
CA LEU A 169 -15.69 2.01 -1.22
C LEU A 169 -16.55 1.39 -2.32
N VAL A 170 -16.03 0.35 -2.97
CA VAL A 170 -16.68 -0.28 -4.14
C VAL A 170 -17.99 -0.99 -3.80
N THR A 171 -18.14 -1.49 -2.56
CA THR A 171 -19.39 -2.11 -2.10
C THR A 171 -20.45 -1.10 -1.65
N HIS A 172 -20.08 0.19 -1.52
CA HIS A 172 -20.95 1.26 -1.04
C HIS A 172 -21.08 2.42 -2.06
N GLY A 173 -21.03 2.09 -3.35
CA GLY A 173 -21.35 3.00 -4.43
C GLY A 173 -20.20 3.83 -4.99
N GLY A 174 -18.99 3.68 -4.46
CA GLY A 174 -17.80 4.34 -5.00
C GLY A 174 -17.22 3.54 -6.19
N VAL A 175 -17.86 3.66 -7.36
CA VAL A 175 -17.45 2.96 -8.58
C VAL A 175 -17.18 3.96 -9.71
N ALA A 176 -16.33 3.58 -10.66
CA ALA A 176 -15.97 4.38 -11.82
C ALA A 176 -15.63 3.46 -12.99
N ASP A 177 -15.54 4.02 -14.21
CA ASP A 177 -15.16 3.26 -15.40
C ASP A 177 -13.68 2.88 -15.39
N MET A 178 -12.84 3.69 -14.74
CA MET A 178 -11.41 3.44 -14.54
C MET A 178 -10.85 4.26 -13.39
N CYS A 179 -9.68 3.87 -12.88
CA CYS A 179 -9.04 4.51 -11.73
C CYS A 179 -7.57 4.82 -11.98
N LEU A 180 -7.16 6.06 -11.71
CA LEU A 180 -5.78 6.45 -11.54
C LEU A 180 -5.46 6.48 -10.04
N LEU A 181 -4.57 5.57 -9.62
CA LEU A 181 -4.14 5.39 -8.24
C LEU A 181 -2.76 6.00 -8.05
N GLY A 182 -2.65 6.97 -7.15
CA GLY A 182 -1.48 7.86 -7.01
C GLY A 182 -0.37 7.32 -6.13
N GLU A 183 -0.21 6.01 -6.04
CA GLU A 183 0.92 5.41 -5.33
C GLU A 183 2.26 5.97 -5.80
N PRO A 184 3.29 6.02 -4.93
CA PRO A 184 4.59 6.57 -5.28
C PRO A 184 5.32 5.68 -6.30
N THR A 185 5.27 6.07 -7.58
CA THR A 185 5.86 5.33 -8.71
C THR A 185 7.03 6.04 -9.37
N GLU A 186 7.47 7.18 -8.83
CA GLU A 186 8.53 8.02 -9.44
C GLU A 186 8.17 8.51 -10.86
N GLY A 187 6.87 8.70 -11.13
CA GLY A 187 6.40 9.06 -12.46
C GLY A 187 6.44 7.93 -13.47
N LYS A 188 6.70 6.69 -13.05
CA LYS A 188 6.63 5.51 -13.90
C LYS A 188 5.19 5.01 -14.01
N VAL A 189 4.87 4.42 -15.13
CA VAL A 189 3.60 3.72 -15.35
C VAL A 189 3.74 2.28 -14.87
N VAL A 190 3.11 1.97 -13.74
CA VAL A 190 3.15 0.63 -13.14
C VAL A 190 1.98 -0.20 -13.68
N LEU A 191 2.31 -1.13 -14.59
CA LEU A 191 1.34 -1.97 -15.29
C LEU A 191 0.80 -3.13 -14.46
N GLY A 192 1.39 -3.37 -13.29
CA GLY A 192 0.91 -4.37 -12.36
C GLY A 192 1.76 -4.43 -11.11
N HIS A 193 1.17 -4.97 -10.06
CA HIS A 193 1.86 -5.20 -8.80
C HIS A 193 1.62 -6.62 -8.30
N PHE A 194 2.59 -7.14 -7.55
CA PHE A 194 2.48 -8.43 -6.91
C PHE A 194 1.47 -8.37 -5.75
N GLY A 195 0.81 -9.49 -5.51
CA GLY A 195 0.06 -9.71 -4.28
C GLY A 195 0.95 -10.21 -3.15
N ALA A 196 0.34 -10.42 -1.99
CA ALA A 196 0.99 -10.93 -0.80
C ALA A 196 0.26 -12.16 -0.24
N LEU A 197 1.04 -13.14 0.23
CA LEU A 197 0.56 -14.27 1.00
C LEU A 197 1.42 -14.35 2.26
N TRP A 198 0.80 -14.20 3.44
CA TRP A 198 1.53 -14.34 4.69
C TRP A 198 1.34 -15.72 5.27
N LEU A 199 2.47 -16.38 5.55
CA LEU A 199 2.56 -17.72 6.07
C LEU A 199 3.23 -17.72 7.44
N ARG A 200 2.57 -18.33 8.42
CA ARG A 200 3.23 -18.74 9.67
C ARG A 200 3.65 -20.20 9.57
N ILE A 201 4.87 -20.49 9.98
CA ILE A 201 5.38 -21.85 10.21
C ILE A 201 5.62 -22.00 11.69
N ARG A 202 4.97 -22.94 12.33
CA ARG A 202 5.14 -23.28 13.76
C ARG A 202 5.91 -24.55 13.91
N VAL A 203 6.81 -24.60 14.89
CA VAL A 203 7.44 -25.82 15.39
C VAL A 203 7.14 -25.98 16.87
N HIS A 204 6.91 -27.21 17.28
CA HIS A 204 6.64 -27.54 18.68
C HIS A 204 7.89 -28.01 19.41
N GLY A 205 7.87 -27.81 20.71
CA GLY A 205 8.88 -28.27 21.65
C GLY A 205 8.23 -28.69 22.97
N ASN A 206 9.05 -29.06 23.92
CA ASN A 206 8.59 -29.43 25.25
C ASN A 206 8.92 -28.33 26.25
N PHE A 207 7.97 -27.99 27.11
CA PHE A 207 8.14 -26.98 28.17
C PHE A 207 8.91 -27.54 29.35
N ILE A 208 10.27 -27.50 29.28
CA ILE A 208 11.17 -28.11 30.24
C ILE A 208 11.90 -27.02 31.05
N HIS A 209 11.99 -27.18 32.35
CA HIS A 209 12.80 -26.30 33.18
C HIS A 209 14.31 -26.54 32.91
N THR A 210 15.10 -25.46 32.83
CA THR A 210 16.55 -25.54 32.55
C THR A 210 17.31 -26.59 33.38
N ALA A 211 16.98 -26.72 34.68
CA ALA A 211 17.60 -27.71 35.55
C ALA A 211 17.36 -29.18 35.12
N PHE A 212 16.41 -29.44 34.24
CA PHE A 212 16.01 -30.78 33.73
C PHE A 212 16.19 -30.92 32.22
N SER A 213 16.85 -29.97 31.56
CA SER A 213 17.00 -29.92 30.11
C SER A 213 18.26 -30.61 29.58
N GLU A 214 19.09 -31.14 30.46
CA GLU A 214 20.27 -31.93 30.07
C GLU A 214 19.86 -33.13 29.22
N GLY A 215 20.53 -33.31 28.06
CA GLY A 215 20.21 -34.36 27.09
C GLY A 215 18.91 -34.19 26.33
N LYS A 216 18.21 -33.05 26.46
CA LYS A 216 16.90 -32.76 25.83
C LYS A 216 16.90 -31.47 25.00
N LYS A 217 18.03 -31.02 24.50
CA LYS A 217 18.15 -29.78 23.73
C LYS A 217 17.38 -29.85 22.39
N ASP A 218 17.27 -31.04 21.84
CA ASP A 218 16.47 -31.37 20.67
C ASP A 218 14.94 -31.12 20.82
N GLN A 219 14.50 -30.97 22.09
CA GLN A 219 13.09 -30.70 22.45
C GLN A 219 12.82 -29.20 22.63
N ASN A 220 13.79 -28.34 22.41
CA ASN A 220 13.63 -26.89 22.48
C ASN A 220 13.16 -26.34 21.12
N SER A 221 11.97 -25.75 21.09
CA SER A 221 11.37 -25.24 19.84
C SER A 221 12.20 -24.15 19.16
N ILE A 222 12.99 -23.35 19.91
CA ILE A 222 13.87 -22.35 19.31
C ILE A 222 15.01 -23.03 18.53
N LEU A 223 15.60 -24.10 19.08
CA LEU A 223 16.66 -24.85 18.40
C LEU A 223 16.10 -25.61 17.18
N ARG A 224 14.91 -26.18 17.29
CA ARG A 224 14.19 -26.79 16.16
C ARG A 224 13.88 -25.76 15.07
N MET A 225 13.43 -24.55 15.45
CA MET A 225 13.14 -23.48 14.51
C MET A 225 14.40 -23.03 13.74
N HIS A 226 15.58 -23.06 14.35
CA HIS A 226 16.84 -22.78 13.66
C HIS A 226 17.04 -23.71 12.43
N GLU A 227 16.78 -25.00 12.58
CA GLU A 227 16.90 -25.98 11.49
C GLU A 227 15.82 -25.79 10.42
N VAL A 228 14.58 -25.48 10.84
CA VAL A 228 13.48 -25.16 9.93
C VAL A 228 13.76 -23.87 9.17
N LEU A 229 14.30 -22.83 9.83
CA LEU A 229 14.71 -21.59 9.17
C LEU A 229 15.78 -21.84 8.09
N ALA A 230 16.75 -22.71 8.38
CA ALA A 230 17.76 -23.10 7.38
C ALA A 230 17.10 -23.77 6.15
N ALA A 231 16.13 -24.65 6.36
CA ALA A 231 15.39 -25.27 5.26
C ALA A 231 14.49 -24.26 4.49
N VAL A 232 13.94 -23.26 5.17
CA VAL A 232 13.23 -22.14 4.50
C VAL A 232 14.20 -21.33 3.64
N GLN A 233 15.41 -21.04 4.11
CA GLN A 233 16.43 -20.35 3.31
C GLN A 233 16.86 -21.15 2.08
N GLU A 234 16.86 -22.48 2.13
CA GLU A 234 17.07 -23.35 0.96
C GLU A 234 15.90 -23.28 -0.05
N TRP A 235 14.67 -23.12 0.45
CA TRP A 235 13.46 -23.05 -0.39
C TRP A 235 13.25 -21.69 -1.07
N ILE A 236 13.59 -20.58 -0.43
CA ILE A 236 13.38 -19.22 -0.97
C ILE A 236 13.87 -19.09 -2.41
N PRO A 237 15.10 -19.46 -2.78
CA PRO A 237 15.56 -19.35 -4.15
C PRO A 237 14.76 -20.22 -5.15
N THR A 238 14.16 -21.31 -4.71
CA THR A 238 13.32 -22.15 -5.58
C THR A 238 11.99 -21.49 -5.90
N TRP A 239 11.38 -20.79 -4.93
CA TRP A 239 10.18 -19.99 -5.15
C TRP A 239 10.47 -18.78 -6.03
N GLU A 240 11.51 -18.03 -5.71
CA GLU A 240 11.88 -16.81 -6.42
C GLU A 240 12.38 -17.11 -7.86
N GLY A 241 13.03 -18.25 -8.07
CA GLY A 241 13.53 -18.67 -9.39
C GLY A 241 12.51 -19.38 -10.27
N ASP A 242 11.33 -19.72 -9.75
CA ASP A 242 10.29 -20.38 -10.55
C ASP A 242 9.69 -19.41 -11.58
N PRO A 243 9.75 -19.74 -12.90
CA PRO A 243 9.16 -18.90 -13.93
C PRO A 243 7.67 -18.61 -13.75
N SER A 244 6.91 -19.51 -13.10
CA SER A 244 5.49 -19.30 -12.79
C SER A 244 5.26 -18.23 -11.71
N ASN A 245 6.31 -17.82 -11.01
CA ASN A 245 6.34 -16.75 -10.01
C ASN A 245 6.92 -15.45 -10.57
N ALA A 246 7.12 -15.36 -11.89
CA ALA A 246 7.57 -14.17 -12.57
C ALA A 246 6.38 -13.42 -13.24
N TYR A 247 6.50 -12.09 -13.34
CA TYR A 247 5.56 -11.26 -14.08
C TYR A 247 6.31 -10.13 -14.80
N ARG A 248 6.19 -10.03 -16.14
CA ARG A 248 6.83 -8.99 -16.98
C ARG A 248 8.32 -8.76 -16.66
N GLY A 249 9.06 -9.84 -16.40
CA GLY A 249 10.50 -9.78 -16.07
C GLY A 249 10.84 -9.56 -14.60
N ALA A 250 9.87 -9.21 -13.76
CA ALA A 250 10.05 -9.17 -12.31
C ALA A 250 9.82 -10.55 -11.70
N GLN A 251 10.68 -10.96 -10.78
CA GLN A 251 10.55 -12.19 -10.00
C GLN A 251 9.82 -11.93 -8.69
N ALA A 252 9.06 -12.92 -8.20
CA ALA A 252 8.56 -12.91 -6.84
C ALA A 252 9.71 -12.84 -5.83
N ILE A 253 9.41 -12.38 -4.63
CA ILE A 253 10.34 -12.35 -3.51
C ILE A 253 9.68 -12.97 -2.28
N VAL A 254 10.51 -13.48 -1.37
CA VAL A 254 10.08 -13.99 -0.06
C VAL A 254 10.90 -13.31 1.01
N ASN A 255 10.22 -12.73 1.98
CA ASN A 255 10.86 -12.12 3.15
C ASN A 255 10.55 -12.91 4.42
N VAL A 256 11.55 -13.10 5.27
CA VAL A 256 11.38 -13.57 6.65
C VAL A 256 11.10 -12.33 7.50
N GLY A 257 9.82 -12.09 7.80
CA GLY A 257 9.37 -10.85 8.44
C GLY A 257 9.47 -10.85 9.97
N ALA A 258 9.27 -12.02 10.61
CA ALA A 258 9.36 -12.15 12.06
C ALA A 258 9.70 -13.58 12.51
N ILE A 259 10.24 -13.69 13.71
CA ILE A 259 10.43 -14.94 14.42
C ILE A 259 10.05 -14.72 15.89
N GLU A 260 9.28 -15.64 16.44
CA GLU A 260 8.81 -15.56 17.83
C GLU A 260 9.06 -16.88 18.56
N GLY A 261 9.41 -16.81 19.86
CA GLY A 261 9.58 -18.02 20.67
C GLY A 261 10.07 -17.72 22.08
N GLY A 262 9.41 -18.33 23.05
CA GLY A 262 9.75 -18.18 24.47
C GLY A 262 9.36 -16.83 25.07
N PHE A 263 9.85 -16.59 26.30
CA PHE A 263 9.56 -15.38 27.08
C PHE A 263 10.85 -14.81 27.66
N GLY A 264 11.29 -13.63 27.24
CA GLY A 264 12.50 -12.97 27.74
C GLY A 264 12.48 -12.71 29.26
N TRP A 265 11.28 -12.60 29.83
CA TRP A 265 11.11 -12.48 31.29
C TRP A 265 11.17 -13.81 32.05
N ARG A 266 11.23 -14.97 31.34
CA ARG A 266 11.28 -16.32 31.94
C ARG A 266 12.14 -17.31 31.15
N VAL A 267 13.39 -17.02 30.97
CA VAL A 267 14.36 -17.85 30.23
C VAL A 267 14.71 -19.19 30.84
N SER A 268 14.25 -19.44 32.08
CA SER A 268 14.46 -20.72 32.79
C SER A 268 13.57 -21.87 32.30
N ARG A 269 12.86 -21.68 31.18
CA ARG A 269 12.00 -22.68 30.51
C ARG A 269 12.29 -22.73 29.04
N THR A 270 12.33 -23.93 28.45
CA THR A 270 12.27 -24.08 27.00
C THR A 270 10.85 -23.74 26.51
N PRO A 271 10.66 -23.02 25.40
CA PRO A 271 9.34 -22.69 24.92
C PRO A 271 8.62 -23.91 24.34
N HIS A 272 7.29 -23.89 24.46
CA HIS A 272 6.42 -24.94 23.92
C HIS A 272 6.37 -24.90 22.37
N HIS A 273 6.42 -23.73 21.79
CA HIS A 273 6.47 -23.54 20.33
C HIS A 273 7.32 -22.33 19.97
N SER A 274 7.73 -22.29 18.71
CA SER A 274 8.30 -21.13 18.05
C SER A 274 7.66 -20.96 16.70
N ASP A 275 7.45 -19.70 16.28
CA ASP A 275 6.79 -19.32 15.05
C ASP A 275 7.74 -18.53 14.14
N LEU A 276 7.67 -18.79 12.85
CA LEU A 276 8.35 -18.07 11.79
C LEU A 276 7.30 -17.48 10.85
N PHE A 277 7.42 -16.20 10.51
CA PHE A 277 6.47 -15.49 9.66
C PHE A 277 7.14 -15.07 8.36
N LEU A 278 6.50 -15.45 7.24
CA LEU A 278 6.99 -15.17 5.90
C LEU A 278 5.99 -14.28 5.16
N ASP A 279 6.52 -13.30 4.43
CA ASP A 279 5.80 -12.57 3.38
C ASP A 279 6.23 -13.14 2.02
N VAL A 280 5.30 -13.79 1.34
CA VAL A 280 5.52 -14.43 0.04
C VAL A 280 4.82 -13.59 -1.01
N ARG A 281 5.58 -12.96 -1.92
CA ARG A 281 4.99 -12.19 -3.02
C ARG A 281 4.53 -13.12 -4.14
N VAL A 282 3.34 -12.81 -4.68
CA VAL A 282 2.63 -13.64 -5.65
C VAL A 282 2.32 -12.80 -6.89
N PRO A 283 2.73 -13.21 -8.11
CA PRO A 283 2.44 -12.42 -9.31
C PRO A 283 0.93 -12.28 -9.55
N PRO A 284 0.47 -11.19 -10.18
CA PRO A 284 -0.96 -10.93 -10.42
C PRO A 284 -1.63 -12.03 -11.27
N THR A 285 -0.86 -12.71 -12.10
CA THR A 285 -1.31 -13.80 -12.97
C THR A 285 -1.46 -15.15 -12.28
N LYS A 286 -0.94 -15.31 -11.06
CA LYS A 286 -1.09 -16.57 -10.30
C LYS A 286 -2.28 -16.50 -9.36
N ALA A 287 -3.21 -17.44 -9.49
CA ALA A 287 -4.35 -17.55 -8.57
C ALA A 287 -3.89 -17.82 -7.14
N MET A 288 -4.43 -17.07 -6.17
CA MET A 288 -4.05 -17.19 -4.76
C MET A 288 -4.27 -18.60 -4.18
N GLY A 289 -5.28 -19.34 -4.66
CA GLY A 289 -5.50 -20.73 -4.27
C GLY A 289 -4.37 -21.68 -4.73
N VAL A 290 -3.72 -21.37 -5.87
CA VAL A 290 -2.54 -22.11 -6.35
C VAL A 290 -1.34 -21.80 -5.46
N ALA A 291 -1.02 -20.50 -5.27
CA ALA A 291 0.07 -20.07 -4.40
C ALA A 291 -0.06 -20.64 -2.97
N ARG A 292 -1.29 -20.59 -2.41
CA ARG A 292 -1.57 -21.19 -1.10
C ARG A 292 -1.26 -22.69 -1.03
N ARG A 293 -1.62 -23.44 -2.06
CA ARG A 293 -1.31 -24.90 -2.09
C ARG A 293 0.19 -25.12 -2.16
N GLU A 294 0.91 -24.41 -3.03
CA GLU A 294 2.36 -24.54 -3.20
C GLU A 294 3.12 -24.26 -1.90
N VAL A 295 2.79 -23.18 -1.18
CA VAL A 295 3.46 -22.87 0.10
C VAL A 295 3.10 -23.88 1.20
N LEU A 296 1.86 -24.40 1.23
CA LEU A 296 1.47 -25.45 2.18
C LEU A 296 2.07 -26.83 1.81
N ASP A 297 2.32 -27.11 0.52
CA ASP A 297 3.07 -28.29 0.09
C ASP A 297 4.52 -28.21 0.59
N PHE A 298 5.13 -27.05 0.51
CA PHE A 298 6.43 -26.82 1.12
C PHE A 298 6.41 -27.08 2.64
N VAL A 299 5.43 -26.55 3.37
CA VAL A 299 5.31 -26.84 4.82
C VAL A 299 5.13 -28.34 5.08
N ARG A 300 4.37 -29.05 4.26
CA ARG A 300 4.25 -30.53 4.36
C ARG A 300 5.61 -31.23 4.14
N SER A 301 6.42 -30.72 3.24
CA SER A 301 7.78 -31.25 3.05
C SER A 301 8.68 -31.03 4.27
N LEU A 302 8.54 -29.86 4.93
CA LEU A 302 9.23 -29.60 6.20
C LEU A 302 8.78 -30.59 7.30
N ALA A 303 7.47 -30.86 7.41
CA ALA A 303 6.95 -31.83 8.38
C ALA A 303 7.46 -33.26 8.12
N GLN A 304 7.70 -33.63 6.87
CA GLN A 304 8.33 -34.90 6.50
C GLN A 304 9.82 -34.92 6.80
N ARG A 305 10.53 -33.81 6.57
CA ARG A 305 11.97 -33.66 6.86
C ARG A 305 12.26 -33.67 8.38
N PHE A 306 11.33 -33.14 9.15
CA PHE A 306 11.45 -32.96 10.62
C PHE A 306 10.26 -33.59 11.36
N PRO A 307 10.10 -34.94 11.32
CA PRO A 307 8.88 -35.59 11.82
C PRO A 307 8.60 -35.38 13.33
N ASP A 308 9.65 -35.17 14.11
CA ASP A 308 9.53 -34.99 15.57
C ASP A 308 9.29 -33.51 15.99
N TYR A 309 9.26 -32.57 15.02
CA TYR A 309 9.15 -31.15 15.33
C TYR A 309 7.70 -30.63 15.36
N GLY A 310 6.73 -31.45 14.92
CA GLY A 310 5.33 -31.05 14.86
C GLY A 310 5.14 -29.80 14.00
N VAL A 311 5.75 -29.80 12.81
CA VAL A 311 5.71 -28.63 11.92
C VAL A 311 4.31 -28.39 11.39
N GLU A 312 3.78 -27.18 11.62
CA GLU A 312 2.47 -26.72 11.15
C GLU A 312 2.61 -25.45 10.32
N GLY A 313 1.72 -25.25 9.35
CA GLY A 313 1.65 -24.03 8.54
C GLY A 313 0.27 -23.44 8.50
N GLU A 314 0.20 -22.11 8.58
CA GLU A 314 -1.04 -21.36 8.47
C GLU A 314 -0.84 -20.18 7.51
N VAL A 315 -1.65 -20.12 6.46
CA VAL A 315 -1.76 -18.91 5.61
C VAL A 315 -2.84 -18.03 6.24
N TYR A 316 -2.45 -16.86 6.74
CA TYR A 316 -3.34 -15.95 7.47
C TYR A 316 -3.60 -14.63 6.74
N VAL A 317 -2.86 -14.33 5.65
CA VAL A 317 -3.17 -13.25 4.71
C VAL A 317 -3.13 -13.78 3.28
N THR A 318 -4.09 -13.34 2.47
CA THR A 318 -4.07 -13.48 1.01
C THR A 318 -4.59 -12.20 0.39
N ALA A 319 -3.71 -11.45 -0.24
CA ALA A 319 -4.01 -10.22 -0.96
C ALA A 319 -3.47 -10.36 -2.39
N PRO A 320 -4.33 -10.58 -3.40
CA PRO A 320 -3.86 -10.80 -4.77
C PRO A 320 -3.33 -9.51 -5.39
N GLY A 321 -2.42 -9.66 -6.34
CA GLY A 321 -1.95 -8.57 -7.17
C GLY A 321 -3.03 -8.06 -8.15
N ALA A 322 -2.70 -6.99 -8.84
CA ALA A 322 -3.52 -6.42 -9.90
C ALA A 322 -2.67 -6.10 -11.13
N GLU A 323 -3.31 -6.04 -12.29
CA GLU A 323 -2.68 -5.65 -13.55
C GLU A 323 -3.66 -4.85 -14.42
N ILE A 324 -3.12 -4.02 -15.30
CA ILE A 324 -3.86 -3.32 -16.35
C ILE A 324 -3.22 -3.62 -17.71
N ASP A 325 -4.06 -3.72 -18.74
CA ASP A 325 -3.57 -3.88 -20.12
C ASP A 325 -2.80 -2.63 -20.57
N GLU A 326 -1.62 -2.82 -21.12
CA GLU A 326 -0.75 -1.72 -21.58
C GLU A 326 -1.38 -0.89 -22.71
N GLY A 327 -2.27 -1.50 -23.51
CA GLY A 327 -3.06 -0.84 -24.55
C GLY A 327 -4.31 -0.12 -24.02
N HIS A 328 -4.57 -0.13 -22.71
CA HIS A 328 -5.75 0.53 -22.13
C HIS A 328 -5.73 2.05 -22.36
N GLU A 329 -6.89 2.66 -22.53
CA GLU A 329 -7.01 4.10 -22.80
C GLU A 329 -6.45 4.96 -21.67
N LEU A 330 -6.58 4.54 -20.39
CA LEU A 330 -6.00 5.23 -19.25
C LEU A 330 -4.48 5.26 -19.33
N VAL A 331 -3.83 4.17 -19.76
CA VAL A 331 -2.37 4.10 -19.93
C VAL A 331 -1.93 5.10 -21.01
N ARG A 332 -2.65 5.15 -22.16
CA ARG A 332 -2.35 6.13 -23.22
C ARG A 332 -2.54 7.56 -22.75
N ALA A 333 -3.62 7.84 -21.99
CA ALA A 333 -3.88 9.17 -21.47
C ALA A 333 -2.77 9.65 -20.50
N VAL A 334 -2.26 8.74 -19.66
CA VAL A 334 -1.13 9.03 -18.78
C VAL A 334 0.16 9.23 -19.56
N ASP A 335 0.45 8.40 -20.57
CA ASP A 335 1.62 8.57 -21.45
C ASP A 335 1.67 9.96 -22.09
N GLU A 336 0.56 10.36 -22.72
CA GLU A 336 0.46 11.65 -23.39
C GLU A 336 0.53 12.84 -22.42
N ALA A 337 -0.11 12.71 -21.24
CA ALA A 337 -0.07 13.73 -20.21
C ALA A 337 1.34 13.88 -19.64
N HIS A 338 1.98 12.76 -19.32
CA HIS A 338 3.36 12.74 -18.83
C HIS A 338 4.32 13.33 -19.86
N GLU A 339 4.26 12.90 -21.12
CA GLU A 339 5.12 13.42 -22.20
C GLU A 339 4.96 14.94 -22.37
N GLN A 340 3.73 15.45 -22.25
CA GLN A 340 3.45 16.88 -22.31
C GLN A 340 4.08 17.65 -21.14
N VAL A 341 4.14 17.07 -19.93
CA VAL A 341 4.65 17.74 -18.71
C VAL A 341 6.16 17.56 -18.54
N PHE A 342 6.67 16.36 -18.84
CA PHE A 342 8.05 15.97 -18.57
C PHE A 342 8.95 16.01 -19.82
N GLY A 343 8.37 16.09 -21.03
CA GLY A 343 9.10 16.11 -22.31
C GLY A 343 9.52 14.72 -22.81
N SER A 344 9.18 13.66 -22.12
CA SER A 344 9.46 12.27 -22.51
C SER A 344 8.33 11.36 -22.05
N LYS A 345 8.19 10.19 -22.67
CA LYS A 345 7.24 9.17 -22.19
C LYS A 345 7.69 8.57 -20.86
N PRO A 346 6.75 8.17 -20.00
CA PRO A 346 7.09 7.54 -18.76
C PRO A 346 7.68 6.13 -18.98
N GLU A 347 8.58 5.71 -18.10
CA GLU A 347 9.04 4.32 -18.06
C GLU A 347 7.92 3.39 -17.62
N ARG A 348 8.01 2.11 -18.05
CA ARG A 348 7.15 1.03 -17.59
C ARG A 348 7.79 0.34 -16.39
N ASP A 349 6.95 -0.02 -15.43
CA ASP A 349 7.40 -0.74 -14.25
C ASP A 349 6.38 -1.80 -13.81
N VAL A 350 6.84 -2.69 -12.96
CA VAL A 350 6.08 -3.69 -12.21
C VAL A 350 6.61 -3.69 -10.79
N THR A 351 5.73 -3.57 -9.83
CA THR A 351 6.15 -3.43 -8.43
C THR A 351 5.84 -4.67 -7.61
N ARG A 352 6.60 -4.87 -6.55
CA ARG A 352 6.42 -5.97 -5.60
C ARG A 352 5.65 -5.56 -4.34
N TRP A 353 5.36 -4.26 -4.18
CA TRP A 353 4.45 -3.79 -3.14
C TRP A 353 2.99 -3.96 -3.57
N PHE A 354 2.11 -4.02 -2.60
CA PHE A 354 0.66 -4.10 -2.76
C PHE A 354 0.05 -2.69 -2.93
N SER A 355 -1.13 -2.59 -3.54
CA SER A 355 -1.92 -1.36 -3.59
C SER A 355 -3.42 -1.63 -3.63
N ASP A 356 -4.21 -0.59 -3.44
CA ASP A 356 -5.67 -0.59 -3.55
C ASP A 356 -6.19 -1.05 -4.93
N ALA A 357 -5.34 -1.06 -5.97
CA ALA A 357 -5.68 -1.62 -7.28
C ALA A 357 -6.14 -3.08 -7.19
N SER A 358 -5.66 -3.83 -6.20
CA SER A 358 -6.13 -5.19 -5.89
C SER A 358 -7.63 -5.26 -5.60
N ALA A 359 -8.18 -4.29 -4.87
CA ALA A 359 -9.60 -4.22 -4.56
C ALA A 359 -10.41 -3.72 -5.76
N LEU A 360 -9.97 -2.64 -6.40
CA LEU A 360 -10.68 -1.97 -7.48
C LEU A 360 -10.81 -2.83 -8.74
N SER A 361 -9.73 -3.47 -9.18
CA SER A 361 -9.72 -4.32 -10.37
C SER A 361 -10.66 -5.52 -10.28
N ARG A 362 -10.90 -6.04 -9.08
CA ARG A 362 -11.85 -7.14 -8.83
C ARG A 362 -13.30 -6.75 -9.05
N TYR A 363 -13.61 -5.47 -8.97
CA TYR A 363 -14.91 -4.91 -9.31
C TYR A 363 -14.99 -4.45 -10.77
N GLY A 364 -14.01 -4.84 -11.58
CA GLY A 364 -13.97 -4.51 -13.00
C GLY A 364 -13.59 -3.06 -13.28
N ILE A 365 -12.94 -2.38 -12.34
CA ILE A 365 -12.40 -1.02 -12.48
C ILE A 365 -10.93 -1.13 -12.89
N PRO A 366 -10.57 -0.95 -14.19
CA PRO A 366 -9.19 -0.91 -14.63
C PRO A 366 -8.44 0.15 -13.86
N THR A 367 -7.36 -0.24 -13.15
CA THR A 367 -6.63 0.66 -12.25
C THR A 367 -5.17 0.73 -12.62
N LEU A 368 -4.67 1.95 -12.80
CA LEU A 368 -3.27 2.25 -13.11
C LEU A 368 -2.62 2.95 -11.93
N ASN A 369 -1.51 2.39 -11.42
CA ASN A 369 -0.67 3.08 -10.45
C ASN A 369 0.27 4.05 -11.19
N TYR A 370 0.15 5.33 -10.86
CA TYR A 370 1.02 6.39 -11.36
C TYR A 370 0.98 7.58 -10.39
N GLY A 371 2.12 7.93 -9.81
CA GLY A 371 2.16 9.00 -8.82
C GLY A 371 3.54 9.63 -8.62
N THR A 372 3.67 10.26 -7.46
CA THR A 372 4.83 11.05 -7.06
C THR A 372 6.12 10.21 -6.96
N SER A 373 7.24 10.87 -6.71
CA SER A 373 8.48 10.20 -6.29
C SER A 373 8.27 9.41 -5.01
N THR A 374 9.00 8.31 -4.85
CA THR A 374 9.03 7.56 -3.59
C THR A 374 9.61 8.40 -2.45
N GLY A 375 10.22 9.56 -2.77
CA GLY A 375 10.99 10.37 -1.85
C GLY A 375 11.87 9.43 -1.05
N LEU A 376 13.10 9.20 -1.45
CA LEU A 376 14.02 8.32 -0.73
C LEU A 376 13.72 8.46 0.76
N MET A 377 13.36 7.36 1.41
CA MET A 377 13.24 7.34 2.87
C MET A 377 14.63 7.66 3.41
N ASP A 378 14.90 8.95 3.53
CA ASP A 378 16.11 9.44 4.16
C ASP A 378 16.02 9.04 5.63
N VAL A 379 16.88 8.11 6.03
CA VAL A 379 16.89 7.58 7.40
C VAL A 379 17.15 8.70 8.42
N GLU A 380 17.81 9.77 8.00
CA GLU A 380 18.15 10.91 8.86
C GLU A 380 17.06 11.99 8.86
N ARG A 381 16.39 12.21 7.72
CA ARG A 381 15.43 13.32 7.52
C ARG A 381 13.99 12.86 7.42
N GLY A 382 13.74 11.60 7.07
CA GLY A 382 12.41 11.00 6.92
C GLY A 382 11.76 11.27 5.57
N GLU A 383 10.44 11.12 5.50
CA GLU A 383 9.68 11.27 4.28
C GLU A 383 9.72 12.70 3.74
N ASN A 384 9.90 12.81 2.44
CA ASN A 384 9.92 14.12 1.77
C ASN A 384 9.67 13.99 0.26
N LEU A 385 9.19 15.05 -0.39
CA LEU A 385 9.01 15.15 -1.84
C LEU A 385 9.52 16.49 -2.37
N GLU A 386 10.03 16.47 -3.60
CA GLU A 386 10.33 17.71 -4.32
C GLU A 386 9.04 18.45 -4.69
N ILE A 387 8.94 19.72 -4.35
CA ILE A 387 7.76 20.53 -4.65
C ILE A 387 7.52 20.64 -6.16
N ASP A 388 8.59 20.74 -6.96
CA ASP A 388 8.48 20.74 -8.42
C ASP A 388 7.94 19.41 -8.97
N GLY A 389 8.29 18.30 -8.32
CA GLY A 389 7.73 16.97 -8.61
C GLY A 389 6.22 16.90 -8.32
N LEU A 390 5.79 17.45 -7.17
CA LEU A 390 4.36 17.56 -6.83
C LEU A 390 3.60 18.39 -7.87
N VAL A 391 4.12 19.54 -8.26
CA VAL A 391 3.49 20.42 -9.29
C VAL A 391 3.32 19.67 -10.60
N ARG A 392 4.37 19.00 -11.08
CA ARG A 392 4.31 18.21 -12.32
C ARG A 392 3.33 17.05 -12.23
N THR A 393 3.26 16.36 -11.09
CA THR A 393 2.30 15.28 -10.86
C THR A 393 0.86 15.80 -10.90
N ALA A 394 0.56 16.90 -10.19
CA ALA A 394 -0.76 17.52 -10.20
C ALA A 394 -1.17 17.96 -11.62
N GLN A 395 -0.23 18.52 -12.38
CA GLN A 395 -0.46 18.90 -13.77
C GLN A 395 -0.77 17.69 -14.66
N THR A 396 -0.05 16.59 -14.47
CA THR A 396 -0.31 15.33 -15.18
C THR A 396 -1.71 14.80 -14.87
N TYR A 397 -2.12 14.80 -13.60
CA TYR A 397 -3.46 14.36 -13.18
C TYR A 397 -4.57 15.21 -13.81
N ALA A 398 -4.42 16.55 -13.82
CA ALA A 398 -5.38 17.45 -14.47
C ALA A 398 -5.50 17.14 -15.96
N LEU A 399 -4.38 16.91 -16.66
CA LEU A 399 -4.38 16.57 -18.07
C LEU A 399 -4.98 15.19 -18.36
N VAL A 400 -4.76 14.20 -17.49
CA VAL A 400 -5.41 12.88 -17.61
C VAL A 400 -6.90 13.00 -17.44
N ALA A 401 -7.39 13.73 -16.43
CA ALA A 401 -8.81 13.97 -16.23
C ALA A 401 -9.45 14.66 -17.45
N GLN A 402 -8.76 15.66 -18.02
CA GLN A 402 -9.24 16.33 -19.23
C GLN A 402 -9.30 15.40 -20.45
N ARG A 403 -8.37 14.44 -20.58
CA ARG A 403 -8.36 13.50 -21.73
C ARG A 403 -9.42 12.42 -21.59
N ILE A 404 -9.61 11.92 -20.39
CA ILE A 404 -10.56 10.82 -20.14
C ILE A 404 -11.99 11.35 -20.05
N CYS A 405 -12.22 12.39 -19.26
CA CYS A 405 -13.56 12.89 -18.99
C CYS A 405 -14.00 14.06 -19.89
N GLY A 406 -13.09 14.63 -20.69
CA GLY A 406 -13.34 15.82 -21.51
C GLY A 406 -14.08 15.64 -22.84
#